data_8649a5751cf122e956b0f0cbbc331e96
#
_entry.id   8649a5751cf122e956b0f0cbbc331e96
#
_cell.length_a   1.000
_cell.length_b   1.000
_cell.length_c   1.000
_cell.angle_alpha   90.00
_cell.angle_beta   90.00
_cell.angle_gamma   90.00
#
_symmetry.space_group_name_H-M   'P 1'
#
loop_
_entity.id
_entity.type
_entity.pdbx_description
1 polymer ?
#
loop_
_entity_poly.entity_id
_entity_poly.type
_entity_poly.pdbx_seq_one_letter_code
_entity_poly.pdbx_strand_id
1 'polypeptide(L)'
;SGVTVATGMAVAGWPLIDQMNPSADVLALATVEVDLEPLQPGQSISVLWRGKPLFIRYRTEEEISEAKDIDLNSLKDPELDEDRAENAKYLVMIGVCTHLGCVPLGQEGEYGGWFCPCHGSHYDTSGRIRKGPAPTNLEIPPYVFIDENTIKIG
;
A
#
# COMPACT_ATOMS: atom_id res chain seq x y z
N SER A 1 47.37 -20.83 -15.72
CA SER A 1 47.33 -19.54 -16.35
C SER A 1 46.23 -18.66 -15.75
N GLY A 2 46.30 -17.35 -15.93
CA GLY A 2 45.35 -16.39 -15.35
C GLY A 2 43.90 -16.67 -15.71
N VAL A 3 43.63 -17.19 -16.89
CA VAL A 3 42.27 -17.56 -17.36
C VAL A 3 41.68 -18.70 -16.52
N THR A 4 42.46 -19.70 -16.16
CA THR A 4 42.04 -20.87 -15.39
C THR A 4 41.67 -20.44 -13.92
N VAL A 5 42.47 -19.53 -13.37
CA VAL A 5 42.23 -18.99 -12.02
C VAL A 5 40.97 -18.12 -11.99
N ALA A 6 40.77 -17.25 -12.99
CA ALA A 6 39.58 -16.38 -13.10
C ALA A 6 38.29 -17.21 -13.26
N THR A 7 38.33 -18.27 -14.08
CA THR A 7 37.19 -19.18 -14.25
C THR A 7 36.89 -19.93 -12.93
N GLY A 8 37.90 -20.41 -12.25
CA GLY A 8 37.73 -21.09 -10.95
C GLY A 8 37.12 -20.20 -9.88
N MET A 9 37.54 -18.93 -9.80
CA MET A 9 36.97 -17.95 -8.86
C MET A 9 35.50 -17.59 -9.21
N ALA A 10 35.20 -17.46 -10.50
CA ALA A 10 33.81 -17.20 -10.95
C ALA A 10 32.88 -18.38 -10.60
N VAL A 11 33.32 -19.62 -10.84
CA VAL A 11 32.55 -20.83 -10.53
C VAL A 11 32.35 -21.02 -9.03
N ALA A 12 33.39 -20.74 -8.22
CA ALA A 12 33.30 -20.84 -6.76
C ALA A 12 32.49 -19.68 -6.13
N GLY A 13 32.53 -18.49 -6.72
CA GLY A 13 31.81 -17.31 -6.22
C GLY A 13 30.31 -17.30 -6.57
N TRP A 14 29.92 -17.94 -7.70
CA TRP A 14 28.54 -17.94 -8.14
C TRP A 14 27.54 -18.49 -7.12
N PRO A 15 27.77 -19.64 -6.46
CA PRO A 15 26.84 -20.14 -5.45
C PRO A 15 26.65 -19.21 -4.26
N LEU A 16 27.69 -18.44 -3.90
CA LEU A 16 27.63 -17.47 -2.79
C LEU A 16 26.75 -16.28 -3.18
N ILE A 17 26.80 -15.84 -4.44
CA ILE A 17 25.93 -14.77 -4.96
C ILE A 17 24.49 -15.29 -5.12
N ASP A 18 24.33 -16.49 -5.61
CA ASP A 18 23.02 -17.11 -5.83
C ASP A 18 22.26 -17.35 -4.51
N GLN A 19 22.98 -17.65 -3.41
CA GLN A 19 22.39 -17.74 -2.07
C GLN A 19 21.81 -16.42 -1.56
N MET A 20 22.18 -15.28 -2.13
CA MET A 20 21.65 -13.96 -1.79
C MET A 20 20.32 -13.67 -2.51
N ASN A 21 19.97 -14.47 -3.51
CA ASN A 21 18.66 -14.37 -4.19
C ASN A 21 17.55 -14.85 -3.25
N PRO A 22 16.39 -14.13 -3.23
CA PRO A 22 15.24 -14.60 -2.46
C PRO A 22 14.84 -16.02 -2.88
N SER A 23 14.50 -16.86 -1.91
CA SER A 23 13.94 -18.19 -2.18
C SER A 23 12.58 -18.07 -2.90
N ALA A 24 12.17 -19.13 -3.59
CA ALA A 24 10.85 -19.18 -4.24
C ALA A 24 9.70 -18.92 -3.25
N ASP A 25 9.85 -19.36 -1.99
CA ASP A 25 8.88 -19.12 -0.93
C ASP A 25 8.80 -17.63 -0.58
N VAL A 26 9.92 -16.94 -0.51
CA VAL A 26 9.97 -15.49 -0.24
C VAL A 26 9.37 -14.72 -1.40
N LEU A 27 9.64 -15.14 -2.64
CA LEU A 27 9.05 -14.54 -3.84
C LEU A 27 7.54 -14.79 -3.90
N ALA A 28 7.07 -15.97 -3.51
CA ALA A 28 5.64 -16.28 -3.42
C ALA A 28 4.91 -15.42 -2.37
N LEU A 29 5.60 -15.10 -1.26
CA LEU A 29 5.09 -14.17 -0.23
C LEU A 29 5.19 -12.70 -0.64
N ALA A 30 5.90 -12.39 -1.72
CA ALA A 30 6.05 -11.02 -2.24
C ALA A 30 4.81 -10.53 -2.99
N THR A 31 3.91 -11.42 -3.35
CA THR A 31 2.65 -11.10 -4.03
C THR A 31 1.46 -11.70 -3.29
N VAL A 32 0.32 -11.01 -3.34
CA VAL A 32 -0.95 -11.48 -2.82
C VAL A 32 -2.07 -11.15 -3.80
N GLU A 33 -2.96 -12.10 -4.04
CA GLU A 33 -4.17 -11.90 -4.83
C GLU A 33 -5.36 -11.81 -3.87
N VAL A 34 -6.22 -10.84 -4.10
CA VAL A 34 -7.38 -10.57 -3.24
C VAL A 34 -8.63 -10.50 -4.10
N ASP A 35 -9.61 -11.34 -3.75
CA ASP A 35 -10.95 -11.31 -4.32
C ASP A 35 -11.78 -10.22 -3.64
N LEU A 36 -12.28 -9.28 -4.43
CA LEU A 36 -13.09 -8.14 -3.99
C LEU A 36 -14.61 -8.39 -4.14
N GLU A 37 -15.00 -9.48 -4.79
CA GLU A 37 -16.42 -9.79 -5.03
C GLU A 37 -17.29 -9.81 -3.76
N PRO A 38 -16.80 -10.32 -2.61
CA PRO A 38 -17.57 -10.30 -1.37
C PRO A 38 -17.73 -8.92 -0.74
N LEU A 39 -16.94 -7.92 -1.20
CA LEU A 39 -16.90 -6.60 -0.59
C LEU A 39 -18.09 -5.77 -1.04
N GLN A 40 -18.79 -5.16 -0.09
CA GLN A 40 -19.90 -4.25 -0.34
C GLN A 40 -19.46 -2.79 -0.20
N PRO A 41 -20.13 -1.82 -0.85
CA PRO A 41 -19.85 -0.40 -0.67
C PRO A 41 -19.85 -0.01 0.81
N GLY A 42 -18.82 0.71 1.24
CA GLY A 42 -18.64 1.12 2.62
C GLY A 42 -17.94 0.09 3.52
N GLN A 43 -17.57 -1.06 2.98
CA GLN A 43 -16.80 -2.07 3.71
C GLN A 43 -15.29 -1.96 3.45
N SER A 44 -14.53 -2.42 4.42
CA SER A 44 -13.07 -2.52 4.33
C SER A 44 -12.61 -3.90 4.78
N ILE A 45 -11.55 -4.38 4.13
CA ILE A 45 -10.83 -5.57 4.57
C ILE A 45 -9.36 -5.21 4.80
N SER A 46 -8.69 -6.02 5.61
CA SER A 46 -7.27 -5.92 5.83
C SER A 46 -6.63 -7.27 5.51
N VAL A 47 -5.59 -7.24 4.68
CA VAL A 47 -4.79 -8.41 4.33
C VAL A 47 -3.33 -8.16 4.68
N LEU A 48 -2.58 -9.21 4.94
CA LEU A 48 -1.16 -9.09 5.26
C LEU A 48 -0.32 -9.19 3.97
N TRP A 49 0.57 -8.22 3.76
CA TRP A 49 1.52 -8.20 2.67
C TRP A 49 2.89 -7.75 3.16
N ARG A 50 3.92 -8.58 2.94
CA ARG A 50 5.30 -8.31 3.40
C ARG A 50 5.38 -7.90 4.87
N GLY A 51 4.56 -8.53 5.74
CA GLY A 51 4.51 -8.24 7.17
C GLY A 51 3.81 -6.94 7.55
N LYS A 52 3.16 -6.25 6.61
CA LYS A 52 2.40 -5.02 6.83
C LYS A 52 0.93 -5.23 6.52
N PRO A 53 0.00 -4.61 7.26
CA PRO A 53 -1.41 -4.64 6.90
C PRO A 53 -1.63 -3.79 5.64
N LEU A 54 -2.40 -4.33 4.71
CA LEU A 54 -2.96 -3.59 3.59
C LEU A 54 -4.42 -3.33 3.89
N PHE A 55 -4.85 -2.10 3.70
CA PHE A 55 -6.25 -1.73 3.74
C PHE A 55 -6.82 -1.68 2.34
N ILE A 56 -7.93 -2.37 2.13
CA ILE A 56 -8.69 -2.32 0.89
C ILE A 56 -10.10 -1.89 1.26
N ARG A 57 -10.51 -0.72 0.78
CA ARG A 57 -11.82 -0.16 1.04
C ARG A 57 -12.63 -0.06 -0.23
N TYR A 58 -13.84 -0.62 -0.22
CA TYR A 58 -14.85 -0.33 -1.22
C TYR A 58 -15.53 0.99 -0.82
N ARG A 59 -15.10 2.10 -1.43
CA ARG A 59 -15.59 3.44 -1.11
C ARG A 59 -17.01 3.65 -1.59
N THR A 60 -17.78 4.43 -0.83
CA THR A 60 -19.08 4.94 -1.27
C THR A 60 -18.90 6.08 -2.28
N GLU A 61 -19.94 6.41 -3.00
CA GLU A 61 -19.94 7.56 -3.94
C GLU A 61 -19.66 8.89 -3.21
N GLU A 62 -20.11 9.02 -1.96
CA GLU A 62 -19.85 10.18 -1.11
C GLU A 62 -18.35 10.29 -0.80
N GLU A 63 -17.72 9.20 -0.38
CA GLU A 63 -16.28 9.16 -0.09
C GLU A 63 -15.43 9.50 -1.32
N ILE A 64 -15.83 9.01 -2.49
CA ILE A 64 -15.16 9.30 -3.76
C ILE A 64 -15.32 10.79 -4.11
N SER A 65 -16.52 11.33 -3.95
CA SER A 65 -16.80 12.75 -4.20
C SER A 65 -16.00 13.65 -3.26
N GLU A 66 -15.97 13.35 -1.97
CA GLU A 66 -15.17 14.08 -0.99
C GLU A 66 -13.67 14.04 -1.30
N ALA A 67 -13.16 12.88 -1.75
CA ALA A 67 -11.77 12.71 -2.11
C ALA A 67 -11.36 13.55 -3.34
N LYS A 68 -12.29 13.79 -4.26
CA LYS A 68 -12.06 14.59 -5.48
C LYS A 68 -12.29 16.07 -5.28
N ASP A 69 -13.21 16.48 -4.41
CA ASP A 69 -13.56 17.86 -4.14
C ASP A 69 -12.63 18.50 -3.09
N ILE A 70 -11.34 18.53 -3.40
CA ILE A 70 -10.31 19.08 -2.51
C ILE A 70 -9.36 20.00 -3.27
N ASP A 71 -9.08 21.16 -2.68
CA ASP A 71 -7.99 22.00 -3.12
C ASP A 71 -6.64 21.37 -2.77
N LEU A 72 -5.90 20.97 -3.79
CA LEU A 72 -4.57 20.33 -3.62
C LEU A 72 -3.60 21.22 -2.84
N ASN A 73 -3.73 22.54 -2.93
CA ASN A 73 -2.88 23.46 -2.20
C ASN A 73 -3.13 23.44 -0.68
N SER A 74 -4.26 22.92 -0.25
CA SER A 74 -4.59 22.74 1.17
C SER A 74 -3.99 21.48 1.77
N LEU A 75 -3.48 20.56 0.94
CA LEU A 75 -2.93 19.29 1.36
C LEU A 75 -1.47 19.42 1.79
N LYS A 76 -1.10 18.75 2.86
CA LYS A 76 0.29 18.69 3.34
C LYS A 76 1.20 17.91 2.38
N ASP A 77 0.66 16.85 1.78
CA ASP A 77 1.28 16.02 0.75
C ASP A 77 0.33 15.96 -0.45
N PRO A 78 0.41 16.93 -1.38
CA PRO A 78 -0.55 17.07 -2.48
C PRO A 78 -0.50 15.90 -3.45
N GLU A 79 -1.63 15.21 -3.59
CA GLU A 79 -1.79 14.07 -4.50
C GLU A 79 -3.26 13.96 -4.92
N LEU A 80 -3.51 13.79 -6.22
CA LEU A 80 -4.86 13.59 -6.73
C LEU A 80 -5.40 12.22 -6.31
N ASP A 81 -6.70 12.13 -6.08
CA ASP A 81 -7.35 10.85 -5.78
C ASP A 81 -7.17 9.82 -6.90
N GLU A 82 -7.25 10.25 -8.14
CA GLU A 82 -7.07 9.41 -9.33
C GLU A 82 -5.65 8.84 -9.48
N ASP A 83 -4.65 9.49 -8.91
CA ASP A 83 -3.28 8.98 -8.87
C ASP A 83 -3.09 7.92 -7.78
N ARG A 84 -3.99 7.90 -6.79
CA ARG A 84 -3.95 6.98 -5.65
C ARG A 84 -4.82 5.75 -5.82
N ALA A 85 -5.88 5.84 -6.60
CA ALA A 85 -6.82 4.74 -6.83
C ALA A 85 -7.00 4.49 -8.33
N GLU A 86 -6.46 3.39 -8.84
CA GLU A 86 -6.63 2.96 -10.24
C GLU A 86 -8.11 2.81 -10.61
N ASN A 87 -8.90 2.25 -9.69
CA ASN A 87 -10.35 2.24 -9.75
C ASN A 87 -10.90 3.01 -8.55
N ALA A 88 -11.61 4.09 -8.78
CA ALA A 88 -12.13 4.98 -7.73
C ALA A 88 -12.93 4.26 -6.63
N LYS A 89 -13.59 3.15 -6.94
CA LYS A 89 -14.35 2.34 -5.98
C LYS A 89 -13.44 1.69 -4.92
N TYR A 90 -12.24 1.26 -5.30
CA TYR A 90 -11.36 0.48 -4.45
C TYR A 90 -10.09 1.24 -4.12
N LEU A 91 -9.98 1.70 -2.88
CA LEU A 91 -8.76 2.30 -2.36
C LEU A 91 -7.91 1.21 -1.70
N VAL A 92 -6.68 1.06 -2.18
CA VAL A 92 -5.72 0.07 -1.71
C VAL A 92 -4.51 0.80 -1.11
N MET A 93 -4.23 0.58 0.16
CA MET A 93 -3.16 1.31 0.87
C MET A 93 -2.43 0.40 1.86
N ILE A 94 -1.19 0.73 2.14
CA ILE A 94 -0.46 0.15 3.27
C ILE A 94 -0.98 0.81 4.56
N GLY A 95 -1.55 0.02 5.44
CA GLY A 95 -2.15 0.45 6.72
C GLY A 95 -1.11 0.74 7.79
N VAL A 96 -0.09 1.55 7.46
CA VAL A 96 1.00 1.92 8.36
C VAL A 96 1.14 3.43 8.35
N CYS A 97 0.93 4.05 9.52
CA CYS A 97 1.06 5.49 9.70
C CYS A 97 2.48 5.95 9.35
N THR A 98 2.57 6.95 8.48
CA THR A 98 3.85 7.48 7.99
C THR A 98 4.63 8.30 9.01
N HIS A 99 4.05 8.52 10.20
CA HIS A 99 4.78 9.15 11.31
C HIS A 99 5.77 8.17 11.95
N LEU A 100 5.30 7.15 12.69
CA LEU A 100 6.13 6.19 13.41
C LEU A 100 5.63 4.73 13.30
N GLY A 101 4.83 4.41 12.28
CA GLY A 101 4.50 3.04 11.94
C GLY A 101 3.33 2.38 12.66
N CYS A 102 2.52 3.12 13.42
CA CYS A 102 1.30 2.58 14.01
C CYS A 102 0.26 2.25 12.93
N VAL A 103 -0.64 1.32 13.24
CA VAL A 103 -1.75 0.96 12.35
C VAL A 103 -2.93 1.91 12.60
N PRO A 104 -3.35 2.71 11.60
CA PRO A 104 -4.50 3.59 11.74
C PRO A 104 -5.82 2.83 11.85
N LEU A 105 -6.79 3.44 12.53
CA LEU A 105 -8.16 2.94 12.66
C LEU A 105 -9.02 3.49 11.52
N GLY A 106 -9.72 2.61 10.83
CA GLY A 106 -10.62 2.98 9.73
C GLY A 106 -11.93 3.58 10.23
N GLN A 107 -12.48 4.52 9.46
CA GLN A 107 -13.74 5.21 9.75
C GLN A 107 -13.71 6.02 11.07
N GLU A 108 -12.53 6.44 11.43
CA GLU A 108 -12.26 7.27 12.60
C GLU A 108 -11.60 8.59 12.19
N GLY A 109 -11.66 9.57 13.07
CA GLY A 109 -11.08 10.88 12.83
C GLY A 109 -12.04 11.89 12.22
N GLU A 110 -11.53 13.06 11.87
CA GLU A 110 -12.33 14.22 11.46
C GLU A 110 -12.60 14.30 9.95
N TYR A 111 -11.98 13.43 9.14
CA TYR A 111 -11.99 13.51 7.67
C TYR A 111 -12.59 12.28 6.98
N GLY A 112 -13.36 11.48 7.70
CA GLY A 112 -14.08 10.33 7.14
C GLY A 112 -13.23 9.15 6.68
N GLY A 113 -11.93 9.19 6.90
CA GLY A 113 -10.98 8.16 6.47
C GLY A 113 -10.39 7.36 7.63
N TRP A 114 -9.17 7.66 8.02
CA TRP A 114 -8.44 6.91 9.06
C TRP A 114 -7.85 7.83 10.11
N PHE A 115 -7.74 7.30 11.31
CA PHE A 115 -7.16 7.99 12.46
C PHE A 115 -6.07 7.13 13.11
N CYS A 116 -4.89 7.71 13.29
CA CYS A 116 -3.81 7.06 14.03
C CYS A 116 -3.80 7.53 15.49
N PRO A 117 -4.18 6.65 16.45
CA PRO A 117 -4.31 7.05 17.84
C PRO A 117 -2.98 7.28 18.56
N CYS A 118 -1.86 6.82 17.98
CA CYS A 118 -0.56 6.97 18.62
C CYS A 118 -0.15 8.43 18.84
N HIS A 119 -0.35 9.28 17.82
CA HIS A 119 0.04 10.69 17.87
C HIS A 119 -0.97 11.64 17.20
N GLY A 120 -2.15 11.13 16.86
CA GLY A 120 -3.26 11.94 16.37
C GLY A 120 -3.17 12.36 14.91
N SER A 121 -2.63 11.53 14.03
CA SER A 121 -2.70 11.77 12.58
C SER A 121 -4.07 11.39 12.01
N HIS A 122 -4.66 12.30 11.23
CA HIS A 122 -5.94 12.12 10.56
C HIS A 122 -5.72 12.06 9.05
N TYR A 123 -6.31 11.04 8.43
CA TYR A 123 -6.28 10.83 6.98
C TYR A 123 -7.70 10.91 6.41
N ASP A 124 -7.82 11.39 5.19
CA ASP A 124 -9.11 11.50 4.49
C ASP A 124 -9.54 10.19 3.78
N THR A 125 -10.61 10.25 3.02
CA THR A 125 -11.19 9.12 2.29
C THR A 125 -10.32 8.60 1.15
N SER A 126 -9.22 9.28 0.83
CA SER A 126 -8.17 8.85 -0.09
C SER A 126 -6.87 8.44 0.62
N GLY A 127 -6.85 8.42 1.95
CA GLY A 127 -5.66 8.13 2.74
C GLY A 127 -4.61 9.24 2.73
N ARG A 128 -4.99 10.48 2.41
CA ARG A 128 -4.10 11.64 2.44
C ARG A 128 -4.06 12.24 3.83
N ILE A 129 -2.87 12.64 4.27
CA ILE A 129 -2.69 13.30 5.57
C ILE A 129 -3.35 14.67 5.60
N ARG A 130 -4.21 14.90 6.58
CA ARG A 130 -4.96 16.14 6.75
C ARG A 130 -4.57 16.90 8.03
N LYS A 131 -4.25 16.18 9.09
CA LYS A 131 -3.96 16.75 10.40
C LYS A 131 -3.04 15.81 11.18
N GLY A 132 -2.17 16.38 11.98
CA GLY A 132 -1.28 15.62 12.86
C GLY A 132 0.14 15.52 12.34
N PRO A 133 0.99 14.72 13.03
CA PRO A 133 2.43 14.72 12.80
C PRO A 133 2.91 13.92 11.59
N ALA A 134 2.08 13.06 11.00
CA ALA A 134 2.48 12.27 9.83
C ALA A 134 2.93 13.19 8.68
N PRO A 135 4.10 12.94 8.06
CA PRO A 135 4.65 13.81 7.04
C PRO A 135 4.02 13.60 5.66
N THR A 136 3.55 12.39 5.36
CA THR A 136 3.07 12.00 4.04
C THR A 136 1.75 11.23 4.11
N ASN A 137 1.10 11.08 2.96
CA ASN A 137 -0.07 10.23 2.78
C ASN A 137 0.25 8.76 3.10
N LEU A 138 -0.76 7.96 3.39
CA LEU A 138 -0.60 6.50 3.48
C LEU A 138 -0.10 5.98 2.13
N GLU A 139 0.86 5.07 2.17
CA GLU A 139 1.54 4.56 0.99
C GLU A 139 0.61 3.68 0.14
N ILE A 140 0.64 3.87 -1.18
CA ILE A 140 -0.05 2.99 -2.13
C ILE A 140 0.93 1.89 -2.55
N PRO A 141 0.60 0.60 -2.34
CA PRO A 141 1.44 -0.49 -2.81
C PRO A 141 1.34 -0.62 -4.33
N PRO A 142 2.32 -1.26 -4.99
CA PRO A 142 2.15 -1.66 -6.38
C PRO A 142 1.07 -2.73 -6.48
N TYR A 143 0.03 -2.49 -7.28
CA TYR A 143 -1.04 -3.45 -7.53
C TYR A 143 -1.61 -3.28 -8.93
N VAL A 144 -2.27 -4.32 -9.42
CA VAL A 144 -2.99 -4.32 -10.70
C VAL A 144 -4.31 -5.09 -10.54
N PHE A 145 -5.31 -4.70 -11.30
CA PHE A 145 -6.53 -5.50 -11.47
C PHE A 145 -6.25 -6.64 -12.46
N ILE A 146 -6.45 -7.88 -12.03
CA ILE A 146 -6.34 -9.06 -12.90
C ILE A 146 -7.64 -9.22 -13.69
N ASP A 147 -8.77 -8.93 -13.04
CA ASP A 147 -10.11 -8.87 -13.60
C ASP A 147 -10.92 -7.79 -12.84
N GLU A 148 -12.24 -7.72 -13.09
CA GLU A 148 -13.10 -6.70 -12.48
C GLU A 148 -13.16 -6.76 -10.95
N ASN A 149 -12.92 -7.94 -10.36
CA ASN A 149 -13.11 -8.21 -8.93
C ASN A 149 -11.86 -8.75 -8.24
N THR A 150 -10.74 -8.89 -8.94
CA THR A 150 -9.52 -9.46 -8.36
C THR A 150 -8.35 -8.52 -8.55
N ILE A 151 -7.66 -8.20 -7.46
CA ILE A 151 -6.41 -7.44 -7.49
C ILE A 151 -5.23 -8.33 -7.12
N LYS A 152 -4.11 -8.06 -7.77
CA LYS A 152 -2.80 -8.62 -7.43
C LYS A 152 -1.91 -7.51 -6.91
N ILE A 153 -1.34 -7.70 -5.72
CA ILE A 153 -0.49 -6.75 -5.03
C ILE A 153 0.94 -7.30 -4.98
N GLY A 154 1.87 -6.51 -5.39
CA GLY A 154 3.29 -6.89 -5.42
C GLY A 154 3.89 -7.19 -6.79
#